data_8d0eb07b0ca655ea2c6feb0e883a4869
#
_entry.id   8d0eb07b0ca655ea2c6feb0e883a4869
#
_cell.length_a   1.000
_cell.length_b   1.000
_cell.length_c   1.000
_cell.angle_alpha   90.00
_cell.angle_beta   90.00
_cell.angle_gamma   90.00
#
_symmetry.space_group_name_H-M   'P 1'
#
loop_
_entity.id
_entity.type
_entity.pdbx_description
1 polymer ?
#
loop_
_entity_poly.entity_id
_entity_poly.type
_entity_poly.pdbx_seq_one_letter_code
_entity_poly.pdbx_strand_id
1 'polypeptide(L)'
;LGLLGFGTIGRKVCRLAQVFGAEVIAYDPFVQKSDVSEFNISLVEQEKLFSLSDVISIHLPLTNDTRDLINENSFNLMKRNPIIINSSRGSIVNEIDLIKAYSQNVISGFALDVYSSEPVQEDFYKQISNSMNCILTPHNSGVTSESNVRVSQFIAEKTIDFLES
;
A
#
# COMPACT_ATOMS: atom_id res chain seq x y z
N LEU A 1 10.80 2.42 6.67
CA LEU A 1 9.49 2.28 6.04
C LEU A 1 9.48 3.05 4.73
N GLY A 2 9.18 2.36 3.62
CA GLY A 2 8.92 2.96 2.32
C GLY A 2 7.43 3.12 2.07
N LEU A 3 6.99 4.31 1.69
CA LEU A 3 5.62 4.60 1.32
C LEU A 3 5.51 4.80 -0.19
N LEU A 4 4.80 3.90 -0.87
CA LEU A 4 4.40 4.07 -2.27
C LEU A 4 3.08 4.84 -2.30
N GLY A 5 3.15 6.12 -2.67
CA GLY A 5 2.05 7.07 -2.57
C GLY A 5 2.07 7.87 -1.27
N PHE A 6 2.07 9.20 -1.38
CA PHE A 6 2.09 10.13 -0.26
C PHE A 6 0.89 11.07 -0.25
N GLY A 7 -0.28 10.52 -0.60
CA GLY A 7 -1.59 11.18 -0.50
C GLY A 7 -2.11 11.21 0.95
N THR A 8 -3.41 11.36 1.11
CA THR A 8 -4.08 11.47 2.43
C THR A 8 -3.76 10.31 3.37
N ILE A 9 -3.77 9.07 2.87
CA ILE A 9 -3.52 7.87 3.70
C ILE A 9 -2.02 7.73 3.99
N GLY A 10 -1.16 7.84 2.98
CA GLY A 10 0.30 7.76 3.15
C GLY A 10 0.82 8.76 4.19
N ARG A 11 0.34 9.99 4.18
CA ARG A 11 0.67 11.03 5.18
C ARG A 11 0.26 10.63 6.60
N LYS A 12 -0.90 10.02 6.78
CA LYS A 12 -1.36 9.53 8.09
C LYS A 12 -0.50 8.37 8.58
N VAL A 13 -0.20 7.41 7.70
CA VAL A 13 0.69 6.27 8.01
C VAL A 13 2.09 6.76 8.36
N CYS A 14 2.62 7.75 7.64
CA CYS A 14 3.89 8.38 7.95
C CYS A 14 3.94 8.90 9.39
N ARG A 15 2.97 9.74 9.77
CA ARG A 15 2.91 10.31 11.13
C ARG A 15 2.86 9.22 12.21
N LEU A 16 2.04 8.20 12.01
CA LEU A 16 1.93 7.09 12.96
C LEU A 16 3.23 6.28 13.05
N ALA A 17 3.85 5.95 11.92
CA ALA A 17 5.10 5.20 11.90
C ALA A 17 6.24 5.95 12.60
N GLN A 18 6.32 7.27 12.43
CA GLN A 18 7.31 8.11 13.11
C GLN A 18 7.14 8.12 14.64
N VAL A 19 5.90 8.05 15.14
CA VAL A 19 5.65 7.92 16.60
C VAL A 19 6.26 6.63 17.15
N PHE A 20 6.30 5.56 16.33
CA PHE A 20 6.96 4.30 16.69
C PHE A 20 8.46 4.29 16.40
N GLY A 21 9.05 5.43 16.00
CA GLY A 21 10.48 5.56 15.75
C GLY A 21 10.94 5.07 14.37
N ALA A 22 10.02 4.83 13.43
CA ALA A 22 10.40 4.42 12.09
C ALA A 22 10.97 5.59 11.28
N GLU A 23 12.10 5.36 10.61
CA GLU A 23 12.54 6.23 9.53
C GLU A 23 11.67 6.01 8.30
N VAL A 24 11.15 7.09 7.72
CA VAL A 24 10.20 7.03 6.60
C VAL A 24 10.79 7.68 5.36
N ILE A 25 10.70 6.99 4.23
CA ILE A 25 10.95 7.52 2.89
C ILE A 25 9.69 7.33 2.04
N ALA A 26 9.48 8.18 1.04
CA ALA A 26 8.30 8.08 0.20
C ALA A 26 8.66 8.26 -1.28
N TYR A 27 7.88 7.62 -2.13
CA TYR A 27 7.81 7.86 -3.57
C TYR A 27 6.39 8.23 -3.96
N ASP A 28 6.24 9.37 -4.61
CA ASP A 28 5.00 9.81 -5.23
C ASP A 28 5.37 10.80 -6.35
N PRO A 29 5.04 10.51 -7.63
CA PRO A 29 5.43 11.35 -8.75
C PRO A 29 4.69 12.70 -8.79
N PHE A 30 3.61 12.84 -8.02
CA PHE A 30 2.77 14.06 -7.97
C PHE A 30 3.05 14.94 -6.76
N VAL A 31 3.94 14.51 -5.85
CA VAL A 31 4.26 15.22 -4.59
C VAL A 31 5.62 15.90 -4.71
N GLN A 32 5.68 17.18 -4.33
CA GLN A 32 6.91 17.97 -4.34
C GLN A 32 7.56 18.00 -2.96
N LYS A 33 8.83 18.40 -2.91
CA LYS A 33 9.59 18.53 -1.65
C LYS A 33 8.94 19.49 -0.65
N SER A 34 8.29 20.54 -1.14
CA SER A 34 7.52 21.48 -0.32
C SER A 34 6.38 20.81 0.44
N ASP A 35 5.73 19.80 -0.19
CA ASP A 35 4.55 19.12 0.35
C ASP A 35 4.88 18.17 1.49
N VAL A 36 6.14 17.83 1.67
CA VAL A 36 6.64 16.90 2.69
C VAL A 36 7.47 17.57 3.77
N SER A 37 7.66 18.88 3.71
CA SER A 37 8.51 19.64 4.64
C SER A 37 8.12 19.48 6.12
N GLU A 38 6.83 19.34 6.40
CA GLU A 38 6.30 19.14 7.76
C GLU A 38 6.48 17.70 8.30
N PHE A 39 6.82 16.73 7.43
CA PHE A 39 6.85 15.31 7.79
C PHE A 39 8.26 14.80 8.16
N ASN A 40 9.30 15.61 7.94
CA ASN A 40 10.69 15.19 8.16
C ASN A 40 11.03 13.86 7.46
N ILE A 41 10.68 13.74 6.18
CA ILE A 41 10.94 12.57 5.32
C ILE A 41 11.71 12.97 4.06
N SER A 42 12.27 11.97 3.38
CA SER A 42 12.87 12.13 2.06
C SER A 42 11.95 11.57 0.99
N LEU A 43 11.67 12.38 -0.04
CA LEU A 43 11.16 11.86 -1.30
C LEU A 43 12.34 11.25 -2.06
N VAL A 44 12.15 10.03 -2.54
CA VAL A 44 13.18 9.26 -3.25
C VAL A 44 12.60 8.67 -4.53
N GLU A 45 13.46 8.28 -5.46
CA GLU A 45 13.05 7.51 -6.63
C GLU A 45 12.56 6.12 -6.20
N GLN A 46 11.66 5.55 -7.00
CA GLN A 46 11.00 4.28 -6.72
C GLN A 46 11.98 3.12 -6.47
N GLU A 47 13.02 3.01 -7.29
CA GLU A 47 14.06 1.98 -7.17
C GLU A 47 14.83 2.11 -5.85
N LYS A 48 15.09 3.35 -5.44
CA LYS A 48 15.74 3.63 -4.16
C LYS A 48 14.84 3.26 -2.99
N LEU A 49 13.53 3.51 -3.09
CA LEU A 49 12.56 3.08 -2.09
C LEU A 49 12.59 1.56 -1.93
N PHE A 50 12.53 0.80 -3.03
CA PHE A 50 12.59 -0.66 -2.99
C PHE A 50 13.89 -1.17 -2.36
N SER A 51 15.02 -0.55 -2.67
CA SER A 51 16.33 -1.02 -2.19
C SER A 51 16.62 -0.72 -0.72
N LEU A 52 15.98 0.29 -0.14
CA LEU A 52 16.28 0.78 1.22
C LEU A 52 15.24 0.40 2.27
N SER A 53 14.06 -0.06 1.85
CA SER A 53 12.95 -0.29 2.78
C SER A 53 13.00 -1.66 3.43
N ASP A 54 12.73 -1.72 4.73
CA ASP A 54 12.49 -2.95 5.49
C ASP A 54 10.99 -3.32 5.48
N VAL A 55 10.13 -2.32 5.29
CA VAL A 55 8.69 -2.47 5.09
C VAL A 55 8.28 -1.53 3.98
N ILE A 56 7.46 -2.01 3.03
CA ILE A 56 6.89 -1.21 1.94
C ILE A 56 5.37 -1.22 2.07
N SER A 57 4.79 -0.04 2.23
CA SER A 57 3.33 0.13 2.33
C SER A 57 2.79 0.90 1.12
N ILE A 58 1.74 0.36 0.50
CA ILE A 58 1.20 0.82 -0.76
C ILE A 58 -0.07 1.65 -0.52
N HIS A 59 -0.07 2.90 -1.02
CA HIS A 59 -1.15 3.88 -0.89
C HIS A 59 -1.46 4.56 -2.22
N LEU A 60 -1.37 3.81 -3.32
CA LEU A 60 -1.59 4.28 -4.68
C LEU A 60 -3.02 3.96 -5.15
N PRO A 61 -3.63 4.77 -6.02
CA PRO A 61 -4.79 4.36 -6.78
C PRO A 61 -4.40 3.32 -7.85
N LEU A 62 -5.34 2.49 -8.27
CA LEU A 62 -5.14 1.61 -9.41
C LEU A 62 -5.38 2.41 -10.71
N THR A 63 -4.34 2.50 -11.52
CA THR A 63 -4.33 3.10 -12.85
C THR A 63 -3.60 2.18 -13.82
N ASN A 64 -3.51 2.54 -15.10
CA ASN A 64 -2.69 1.78 -16.04
C ASN A 64 -1.21 1.77 -15.65
N ASP A 65 -0.71 2.86 -15.06
CA ASP A 65 0.70 3.00 -14.67
C ASP A 65 1.03 2.29 -13.34
N THR A 66 0.03 2.05 -12.50
CA THR A 66 0.22 1.41 -11.19
C THR A 66 -0.21 -0.06 -11.17
N ARG A 67 -0.83 -0.55 -12.24
CA ARG A 67 -1.16 -1.96 -12.41
C ARG A 67 0.12 -2.79 -12.48
N ASP A 68 0.18 -3.86 -11.70
CA ASP A 68 1.35 -4.73 -11.59
C ASP A 68 2.66 -3.98 -11.35
N LEU A 69 2.59 -2.84 -10.64
CA LEU A 69 3.77 -2.04 -10.28
C LEU A 69 4.74 -2.84 -9.41
N ILE A 70 4.18 -3.64 -8.52
CA ILE A 70 4.94 -4.59 -7.70
C ILE A 70 4.91 -5.95 -8.40
N ASN A 71 5.98 -6.27 -9.10
CA ASN A 71 6.16 -7.47 -9.91
C ASN A 71 7.58 -8.03 -9.74
N GLU A 72 7.95 -9.06 -10.50
CA GLU A 72 9.27 -9.69 -10.44
C GLU A 72 10.42 -8.68 -10.56
N ASN A 73 10.30 -7.68 -11.44
CA ASN A 73 11.35 -6.67 -11.60
C ASN A 73 11.52 -5.81 -10.34
N SER A 74 10.41 -5.38 -9.74
CA SER A 74 10.46 -4.60 -8.51
C SER A 74 10.95 -5.42 -7.32
N PHE A 75 10.57 -6.70 -7.22
CA PHE A 75 11.10 -7.61 -6.20
C PHE A 75 12.61 -7.79 -6.31
N ASN A 76 13.17 -7.87 -7.52
CA ASN A 76 14.62 -7.97 -7.74
C ASN A 76 15.41 -6.73 -7.26
N LEU A 77 14.75 -5.60 -7.06
CA LEU A 77 15.35 -4.38 -6.49
C LEU A 77 15.35 -4.36 -4.96
N MET A 78 14.58 -5.22 -4.32
CA MET A 78 14.40 -5.27 -2.87
C MET A 78 15.58 -5.99 -2.21
N LYS A 79 16.47 -5.23 -1.56
CA LYS A 79 17.74 -5.75 -1.00
C LYS A 79 17.68 -6.08 0.49
N ARG A 80 16.59 -5.69 1.17
CA ARG A 80 16.45 -5.81 2.62
C ARG A 80 15.43 -6.86 3.05
N ASN A 81 15.00 -7.72 2.13
CA ASN A 81 13.99 -8.74 2.41
C ASN A 81 12.75 -8.12 3.09
N PRO A 82 12.10 -7.10 2.47
CA PRO A 82 11.09 -6.32 3.15
C PRO A 82 9.79 -7.09 3.38
N ILE A 83 8.93 -6.53 4.23
CA ILE A 83 7.52 -6.88 4.32
C ILE A 83 6.73 -5.98 3.35
N ILE A 84 5.83 -6.58 2.58
CA ILE A 84 4.93 -5.86 1.66
C ILE A 84 3.55 -5.71 2.28
N ILE A 85 3.04 -4.47 2.34
CA ILE A 85 1.70 -4.19 2.87
C ILE A 85 0.86 -3.53 1.76
N ASN A 86 -0.26 -4.17 1.39
CA ASN A 86 -1.21 -3.60 0.43
C ASN A 86 -2.63 -3.57 1.00
N SER A 87 -3.08 -2.36 1.33
CA SER A 87 -4.47 -2.06 1.70
C SER A 87 -5.10 -1.03 0.74
N SER A 88 -4.55 -0.89 -0.46
CA SER A 88 -5.01 0.08 -1.44
C SER A 88 -5.87 -0.57 -2.53
N ARG A 89 -5.26 -1.23 -3.52
CA ARG A 89 -5.94 -1.98 -4.60
C ARG A 89 -5.13 -3.22 -4.97
N GLY A 90 -5.81 -4.35 -5.15
CA GLY A 90 -5.17 -5.67 -5.36
C GLY A 90 -4.24 -5.72 -6.56
N SER A 91 -4.72 -5.33 -7.73
CA SER A 91 -3.95 -5.41 -8.98
C SER A 91 -2.74 -4.48 -9.08
N ILE A 92 -2.36 -3.76 -8.01
CA ILE A 92 -1.08 -3.04 -7.94
C ILE A 92 0.07 -4.02 -7.68
N VAL A 93 -0.20 -5.11 -6.99
CA VAL A 93 0.74 -6.18 -6.72
C VAL A 93 0.41 -7.38 -7.60
N ASN A 94 1.38 -7.87 -8.36
CA ASN A 94 1.23 -9.14 -9.05
C ASN A 94 1.31 -10.28 -8.02
N GLU A 95 0.21 -10.96 -7.79
CA GLU A 95 0.08 -11.95 -6.72
C GLU A 95 0.92 -13.21 -6.99
N ILE A 96 1.12 -13.57 -8.25
CA ILE A 96 1.96 -14.72 -8.64
C ILE A 96 3.42 -14.41 -8.31
N ASP A 97 3.89 -13.23 -8.69
CA ASP A 97 5.24 -12.78 -8.41
C ASP A 97 5.47 -12.57 -6.90
N LEU A 98 4.44 -12.11 -6.16
CA LEU A 98 4.49 -11.96 -4.70
C LEU A 98 4.74 -13.32 -4.02
N ILE A 99 3.97 -14.35 -4.39
CA ILE A 99 4.13 -15.71 -3.85
C ILE A 99 5.51 -16.26 -4.19
N LYS A 100 5.97 -16.06 -5.43
CA LYS A 100 7.29 -16.46 -5.88
C LYS A 100 8.39 -15.76 -5.06
N ALA A 101 8.31 -14.44 -4.89
CA ALA A 101 9.25 -13.65 -4.11
C ALA A 101 9.29 -14.09 -2.63
N TYR A 102 8.12 -14.40 -2.05
CA TYR A 102 8.04 -14.92 -0.69
C TYR A 102 8.68 -16.32 -0.57
N SER A 103 8.37 -17.24 -1.48
CA SER A 103 8.93 -18.59 -1.48
C SER A 103 10.46 -18.63 -1.66
N GLN A 104 10.98 -17.62 -2.35
CA GLN A 104 12.43 -17.43 -2.59
C GLN A 104 13.12 -16.60 -1.51
N ASN A 105 12.41 -16.20 -0.45
CA ASN A 105 12.90 -15.32 0.61
C ASN A 105 13.43 -13.96 0.09
N VAL A 106 12.91 -13.46 -1.01
CA VAL A 106 13.17 -12.09 -1.49
C VAL A 106 12.44 -11.07 -0.61
N ILE A 107 11.27 -11.47 -0.09
CA ILE A 107 10.51 -10.74 0.93
C ILE A 107 10.33 -11.61 2.15
N SER A 108 10.25 -11.01 3.35
CA SER A 108 10.10 -11.73 4.62
C SER A 108 8.65 -12.02 4.99
N GLY A 109 7.69 -11.35 4.35
CA GLY A 109 6.28 -11.51 4.61
C GLY A 109 5.44 -10.51 3.83
N PHE A 110 4.12 -10.63 3.95
CA PHE A 110 3.20 -9.66 3.34
C PHE A 110 1.89 -9.56 4.11
N ALA A 111 1.23 -8.42 3.98
CA ALA A 111 -0.13 -8.19 4.47
C ALA A 111 -1.00 -7.64 3.34
N LEU A 112 -2.10 -8.32 3.03
CA LEU A 112 -3.04 -7.93 1.98
C LEU A 112 -4.44 -7.80 2.55
N ASP A 113 -5.07 -6.65 2.29
CA ASP A 113 -6.52 -6.44 2.50
C ASP A 113 -7.28 -6.42 1.17
N VAL A 114 -6.56 -6.39 0.03
CA VAL A 114 -7.11 -6.26 -1.32
C VAL A 114 -6.46 -7.25 -2.26
N TYR A 115 -7.21 -7.71 -3.28
CA TYR A 115 -6.80 -8.78 -4.17
C TYR A 115 -7.09 -8.43 -5.63
N SER A 116 -6.42 -9.11 -6.56
CA SER A 116 -6.62 -8.94 -8.00
C SER A 116 -7.99 -9.45 -8.45
N SER A 117 -8.55 -10.43 -7.74
CA SER A 117 -9.92 -10.96 -7.90
C SER A 117 -10.60 -11.05 -6.55
N GLU A 118 -11.79 -10.48 -6.44
CA GLU A 118 -12.62 -10.54 -5.23
C GLU A 118 -13.99 -11.12 -5.56
N PRO A 119 -14.44 -12.17 -4.88
CA PRO A 119 -13.79 -12.86 -3.75
C PRO A 119 -12.49 -13.55 -4.15
N VAL A 120 -11.57 -13.65 -3.19
CA VAL A 120 -10.25 -14.28 -3.37
C VAL A 120 -10.43 -15.76 -3.76
N GLN A 121 -9.66 -16.19 -4.75
CA GLN A 121 -9.72 -17.58 -5.21
C GLN A 121 -9.09 -18.53 -4.18
N GLU A 122 -9.70 -19.71 -4.02
CA GLU A 122 -9.27 -20.73 -3.06
C GLU A 122 -7.80 -21.17 -3.28
N ASP A 123 -7.36 -21.22 -4.54
CA ASP A 123 -6.00 -21.63 -4.87
C ASP A 123 -4.93 -20.64 -4.37
N PHE A 124 -5.23 -19.37 -4.29
CA PHE A 124 -4.33 -18.37 -3.67
C PHE A 124 -4.16 -18.67 -2.18
N TYR A 125 -5.25 -18.89 -1.46
CA TYR A 125 -5.19 -19.27 -0.04
C TYR A 125 -4.41 -20.57 0.20
N LYS A 126 -4.58 -21.58 -0.65
CA LYS A 126 -3.86 -22.86 -0.53
C LYS A 126 -2.35 -22.70 -0.65
N GLN A 127 -1.89 -21.82 -1.56
CA GLN A 127 -0.47 -21.59 -1.78
C GLN A 127 0.22 -20.93 -0.57
N ILE A 128 -0.52 -20.17 0.23
CA ILE A 128 0.02 -19.43 1.37
C ILE A 128 -0.45 -19.95 2.73
N SER A 129 -1.28 -21.01 2.77
CA SER A 129 -1.89 -21.56 4.00
C SER A 129 -0.89 -21.98 5.08
N ASN A 130 0.34 -22.32 4.69
CA ASN A 130 1.43 -22.69 5.59
C ASN A 130 2.44 -21.54 5.84
N SER A 131 2.14 -20.33 5.36
CA SER A 131 3.04 -19.19 5.48
C SER A 131 2.91 -18.54 6.86
N MET A 132 4.02 -18.43 7.61
CA MET A 132 3.99 -17.91 8.98
C MET A 132 3.91 -16.39 9.06
N ASN A 133 4.38 -15.68 8.04
CA ASN A 133 4.49 -14.21 8.05
C ASN A 133 3.56 -13.54 7.04
N CYS A 134 2.34 -14.08 6.89
CA CYS A 134 1.34 -13.53 5.98
C CYS A 134 0.06 -13.17 6.72
N ILE A 135 -0.43 -11.96 6.51
CA ILE A 135 -1.70 -11.49 7.06
C ILE A 135 -2.65 -11.22 5.89
N LEU A 136 -3.82 -11.82 5.93
CA LEU A 136 -4.86 -11.63 4.92
C LEU A 136 -6.15 -11.20 5.59
N THR A 137 -6.75 -10.14 5.06
CA THR A 137 -8.06 -9.64 5.51
C THR A 137 -9.00 -9.50 4.32
N PRO A 138 -10.34 -9.61 4.51
CA PRO A 138 -11.30 -9.72 3.40
C PRO A 138 -11.78 -8.35 2.89
N HIS A 139 -10.86 -7.44 2.55
CA HIS A 139 -11.13 -6.08 2.05
C HIS A 139 -12.06 -5.29 2.99
N ASN A 140 -11.75 -5.27 4.26
CA ASN A 140 -12.59 -4.64 5.28
C ASN A 140 -11.88 -3.52 6.09
N SER A 141 -10.63 -3.20 5.78
CA SER A 141 -9.85 -2.19 6.53
C SER A 141 -10.47 -0.78 6.50
N GLY A 142 -11.27 -0.46 5.47
CA GLY A 142 -12.00 0.80 5.34
C GLY A 142 -13.48 0.73 5.73
N VAL A 143 -14.00 -0.46 6.06
CA VAL A 143 -15.45 -0.69 6.22
C VAL A 143 -15.81 -0.75 7.69
N THR A 144 -16.05 0.40 8.32
CA THR A 144 -16.63 0.50 9.67
C THR A 144 -17.97 1.24 9.62
N SER A 145 -18.80 1.05 10.64
CA SER A 145 -20.07 1.79 10.79
C SER A 145 -19.84 3.30 10.76
N GLU A 146 -18.79 3.77 11.44
CA GLU A 146 -18.43 5.19 11.51
C GLU A 146 -17.92 5.71 10.16
N SER A 147 -17.16 4.91 9.40
CA SER A 147 -16.68 5.32 8.07
C SER A 147 -17.83 5.46 7.10
N ASN A 148 -18.78 4.55 7.11
CA ASN A 148 -19.98 4.59 6.27
C ASN A 148 -20.81 5.85 6.53
N VAL A 149 -21.04 6.19 7.82
CA VAL A 149 -21.76 7.41 8.19
C VAL A 149 -21.02 8.66 7.69
N ARG A 150 -19.70 8.76 7.93
CA ARG A 150 -18.89 9.91 7.47
C ARG A 150 -18.88 10.06 5.96
N VAL A 151 -18.73 8.96 5.22
CA VAL A 151 -18.74 9.01 3.74
C VAL A 151 -20.10 9.44 3.24
N SER A 152 -21.20 8.91 3.79
CA SER A 152 -22.56 9.29 3.41
C SER A 152 -22.83 10.77 3.66
N GLN A 153 -22.43 11.29 4.82
CA GLN A 153 -22.56 12.71 5.15
C GLN A 153 -21.74 13.58 4.19
N PHE A 154 -20.47 13.25 3.98
CA PHE A 154 -19.58 13.99 3.08
C PHE A 154 -20.13 14.06 1.64
N ILE A 155 -20.63 12.93 1.12
CA ILE A 155 -21.23 12.90 -0.23
C ILE A 155 -22.51 13.73 -0.28
N ALA A 156 -23.36 13.66 0.73
CA ALA A 156 -24.58 14.47 0.80
C ALA A 156 -24.25 15.97 0.80
N GLU A 157 -23.33 16.41 1.65
CA GLU A 157 -22.88 17.81 1.71
C GLU A 157 -22.31 18.26 0.36
N LYS A 158 -21.41 17.50 -0.25
CA LYS A 158 -20.83 17.83 -1.56
C LYS A 158 -21.86 17.87 -2.69
N THR A 159 -22.89 17.02 -2.62
CA THR A 159 -23.97 17.03 -3.61
C THR A 159 -24.81 18.29 -3.45
N ILE A 160 -25.13 18.72 -2.23
CA ILE A 160 -25.86 19.95 -1.96
C ILE A 160 -25.05 21.16 -2.45
N ASP A 161 -23.78 21.28 -2.06
CA ASP A 161 -22.88 22.36 -2.50
C ASP A 161 -22.85 22.49 -4.04
N PHE A 162 -22.82 21.36 -4.75
CA PHE A 162 -22.81 21.33 -6.22
C PHE A 162 -24.14 21.77 -6.83
N LEU A 163 -25.28 21.40 -6.22
CA LEU A 163 -26.60 21.77 -6.73
C LEU A 163 -26.99 23.23 -6.43
N GLU A 164 -26.36 23.85 -5.43
CA GLU A 164 -26.59 25.25 -5.05
C GLU A 164 -25.60 26.22 -5.70
N SER A 165 -24.58 25.73 -6.42
CA SER A 165 -23.58 26.55 -7.15
C SER A 165 -24.00 26.83 -8.59
#